data_ba8bb178417ed0a8d5892c2e2f801da8
#
_entry.id   ba8bb178417ed0a8d5892c2e2f801da8
#
_cell.length_a   1.000
_cell.length_b   1.000
_cell.length_c   1.000
_cell.angle_alpha   90.00
_cell.angle_beta   90.00
_cell.angle_gamma   90.00
#
_symmetry.space_group_name_H-M   'P 1'
#
loop_
_entity.id
_entity.type
_entity.pdbx_description
1 polymer ?
#
loop_
_entity_poly.entity_id
_entity_poly.type
_entity_poly.pdbx_seq_one_letter_code
_entity_poly.pdbx_strand_id
1 'polypeptide(L)'
;MKLVVDTNIIPMTLIKRSKARSVLLNPAHEFFFPEYRVEEVERHLPLIMEKTRLSEEEVRLAFRVLMTNLRVVPPGEIRSRLSEAEAIMGSIDESDVPFIAAALSLSCDGIWSDDKDFKRQRKVRVWTTGEMTHLS
;
A
#
# COMPACT_ATOMS: atom_id res chain seq x y z
N MET A 1 2.07 -3.46 13.98
CA MET A 1 0.81 -2.82 13.55
C MET A 1 0.24 -3.50 12.31
N LYS A 2 -1.04 -3.31 12.08
CA LYS A 2 -1.74 -3.75 10.86
C LYS A 2 -1.95 -2.53 9.97
N LEU A 3 -1.43 -2.54 8.76
CA LEU A 3 -1.45 -1.38 7.87
C LEU A 3 -1.84 -1.78 6.45
N VAL A 4 -2.69 -0.96 5.82
CA VAL A 4 -2.96 -1.07 4.40
C VAL A 4 -1.90 -0.25 3.67
N VAL A 5 -1.30 -0.82 2.64
CA VAL A 5 -0.22 -0.19 1.89
C VAL A 5 -0.77 0.48 0.64
N ASP A 6 -0.45 1.77 0.45
CA ASP A 6 -0.81 2.50 -0.75
C ASP A 6 -0.02 2.00 -1.97
N THR A 7 -0.64 2.01 -3.14
CA THR A 7 -0.03 1.57 -4.39
C THR A 7 1.35 2.19 -4.63
N ASN A 8 1.50 3.49 -4.36
CA ASN A 8 2.74 4.21 -4.63
C ASN A 8 3.91 3.82 -3.70
N ILE A 9 3.63 3.16 -2.61
CA ILE A 9 4.68 2.63 -1.72
C ILE A 9 5.36 1.40 -2.35
N ILE A 10 4.61 0.58 -3.06
CA ILE A 10 5.12 -0.68 -3.61
C ILE A 10 6.39 -0.50 -4.47
N PRO A 11 6.41 0.42 -5.46
CA PRO A 11 7.63 0.65 -6.24
C PRO A 11 8.84 1.03 -5.40
N MET A 12 8.62 1.77 -4.32
CA MET A 12 9.70 2.20 -3.43
C MET A 12 10.34 1.03 -2.69
N THR A 13 9.55 -0.02 -2.39
CA THR A 13 10.08 -1.23 -1.73
C THR A 13 11.00 -2.03 -2.64
N LEU A 14 10.90 -1.86 -3.95
CA LEU A 14 11.72 -2.56 -4.93
C LEU A 14 13.12 -1.94 -5.09
N ILE A 15 13.31 -0.73 -4.59
CA ILE A 15 14.60 -0.05 -4.60
C ILE A 15 15.46 -0.63 -3.47
N LYS A 16 16.65 -1.11 -3.81
CA LYS A 16 17.59 -1.66 -2.83
C LYS A 16 17.92 -0.63 -1.75
N ARG A 17 17.95 -1.08 -0.50
CA ARG A 17 18.30 -0.27 0.68
C ARG A 17 17.37 0.91 0.92
N SER A 18 16.18 0.92 0.31
CA SER A 18 15.21 1.97 0.60
C SER A 18 14.63 1.80 2.01
N LYS A 19 14.19 2.90 2.60
CA LYS A 19 13.50 2.88 3.89
C LYS A 19 12.19 2.10 3.77
N ALA A 20 11.50 2.24 2.64
CA ALA A 20 10.25 1.52 2.39
C ALA A 20 10.47 0.00 2.43
N ARG A 21 11.55 -0.49 1.83
CA ARG A 21 11.87 -1.93 1.88
C ARG A 21 12.09 -2.39 3.32
N SER A 22 12.84 -1.63 4.10
CA SER A 22 13.10 -1.98 5.51
C SER A 22 11.81 -2.03 6.31
N VAL A 23 10.89 -1.10 6.08
CA VAL A 23 9.59 -1.09 6.75
C VAL A 23 8.77 -2.32 6.36
N LEU A 24 8.71 -2.64 5.07
CA LEU A 24 7.94 -3.80 4.57
C LEU A 24 8.47 -5.11 5.15
N LEU A 25 9.77 -5.23 5.34
CA LEU A 25 10.40 -6.45 5.83
C LEU A 25 10.41 -6.55 7.36
N ASN A 26 9.93 -5.54 8.07
CA ASN A 26 9.86 -5.57 9.53
C ASN A 26 8.77 -6.55 9.99
N PRO A 27 9.14 -7.66 10.67
CA PRO A 27 8.17 -8.68 11.07
C PRO A 27 7.21 -8.24 12.17
N ALA A 28 7.41 -7.07 12.77
CA ALA A 28 6.49 -6.51 13.76
C ALA A 28 5.19 -6.00 13.14
N HIS A 29 5.15 -5.84 11.82
CA HIS A 29 3.98 -5.30 11.12
C HIS A 29 3.35 -6.33 10.20
N GLU A 30 2.03 -6.23 10.05
CA GLU A 30 1.26 -6.96 9.05
C GLU A 30 0.79 -5.95 8.01
N PHE A 31 1.03 -6.27 6.74
CA PHE A 31 0.67 -5.37 5.64
C PHE A 31 -0.40 -5.99 4.75
N PHE A 32 -1.34 -5.15 4.31
CA PHE A 32 -2.48 -5.55 3.49
C PHE A 32 -2.57 -4.68 2.25
N PHE A 33 -3.03 -5.28 1.14
CA PHE A 33 -3.20 -4.55 -0.10
C PHE A 33 -4.50 -4.98 -0.78
N PRO A 34 -5.38 -4.05 -1.19
CA PRO A 34 -6.65 -4.43 -1.82
C PRO A 34 -6.44 -5.01 -3.21
N GLU A 35 -7.05 -6.17 -3.47
CA GLU A 35 -6.99 -6.84 -4.77
C GLU A 35 -7.42 -5.93 -5.92
N TYR A 36 -8.36 -5.01 -5.66
CA TYR A 36 -8.81 -4.01 -6.62
C TYR A 36 -7.68 -3.21 -7.27
N ARG A 37 -6.51 -3.13 -6.64
CA ARG A 37 -5.41 -2.28 -7.09
C ARG A 37 -4.15 -3.05 -7.54
N VAL A 38 -4.21 -4.37 -7.59
CA VAL A 38 -3.07 -5.20 -7.99
C VAL A 38 -2.64 -4.89 -9.44
N GLU A 39 -3.60 -4.74 -10.36
CA GLU A 39 -3.29 -4.42 -11.76
C GLU A 39 -2.58 -3.06 -11.91
N GLU A 40 -2.91 -2.11 -11.05
CA GLU A 40 -2.26 -0.79 -11.07
C GLU A 40 -0.77 -0.92 -10.78
N VAL A 41 -0.39 -1.76 -9.82
CA VAL A 41 1.01 -2.04 -9.51
C VAL A 41 1.71 -2.66 -10.71
N GLU A 42 1.10 -3.64 -11.34
CA GLU A 42 1.67 -4.31 -12.50
C GLU A 42 1.91 -3.34 -13.67
N ARG A 43 1.01 -2.37 -13.86
CA ARG A 43 1.17 -1.34 -14.89
C ARG A 43 2.36 -0.43 -14.65
N HIS A 44 2.81 -0.29 -13.40
CA HIS A 44 3.96 0.55 -13.04
C HIS A 44 5.29 -0.18 -13.16
N LEU A 45 5.32 -1.49 -13.38
CA LEU A 45 6.57 -2.25 -13.47
C LEU A 45 7.55 -1.73 -14.53
N PRO A 46 7.12 -1.37 -15.76
CA PRO A 46 8.05 -0.82 -16.75
C PRO A 46 8.76 0.44 -16.27
N LEU A 47 8.06 1.32 -15.57
CA LEU A 47 8.64 2.53 -15.01
C LEU A 47 9.65 2.22 -13.91
N ILE A 48 9.37 1.21 -13.10
CA ILE A 48 10.29 0.74 -12.06
C ILE A 48 11.56 0.20 -12.67
N MET A 49 11.46 -0.57 -13.75
CA MET A 49 12.61 -1.10 -14.49
C MET A 49 13.50 0.04 -14.97
N GLU A 50 12.90 1.07 -15.54
CA GLU A 50 13.62 2.24 -16.02
C GLU A 50 14.38 2.95 -14.90
N LYS A 51 13.72 3.16 -13.78
CA LYS A 51 14.29 3.88 -12.64
C LYS A 51 15.35 3.10 -11.89
N THR A 52 15.18 1.79 -11.76
CA THR A 52 16.11 0.94 -10.99
C THR A 52 17.23 0.38 -11.85
N ARG A 53 17.12 0.45 -13.17
CA ARG A 53 18.04 -0.17 -14.15
C ARG A 53 18.15 -1.69 -13.99
N LEU A 54 17.16 -2.30 -13.33
CA LEU A 54 17.07 -3.75 -13.23
C LEU A 54 16.38 -4.29 -14.48
N SER A 55 16.68 -5.54 -14.83
CA SER A 55 15.98 -6.23 -15.90
C SER A 55 14.54 -6.52 -15.46
N GLU A 56 13.66 -6.80 -16.43
CA GLU A 56 12.30 -7.21 -16.15
C GLU A 56 12.26 -8.43 -15.22
N GLU A 57 13.12 -9.41 -15.47
CA GLU A 57 13.22 -10.63 -14.67
C GLU A 57 13.60 -10.32 -13.22
N GLU A 58 14.60 -9.45 -13.01
CA GLU A 58 15.03 -9.04 -11.68
C GLU A 58 13.92 -8.31 -10.92
N VAL A 59 13.20 -7.39 -11.59
CA VAL A 59 12.10 -6.65 -10.98
C VAL A 59 10.96 -7.60 -10.60
N ARG A 60 10.59 -8.53 -11.49
CA ARG A 60 9.54 -9.50 -11.22
C ARG A 60 9.89 -10.44 -10.08
N LEU A 61 11.15 -10.86 -9.98
CA LEU A 61 11.61 -11.69 -8.89
C LEU A 61 11.56 -10.94 -7.56
N ALA A 62 12.09 -9.71 -7.53
CA ALA A 62 12.05 -8.87 -6.33
C ALA A 62 10.62 -8.59 -5.89
N PHE A 63 9.74 -8.28 -6.84
CA PHE A 63 8.33 -8.06 -6.58
C PHE A 63 7.69 -9.30 -5.93
N ARG A 64 7.92 -10.47 -6.50
CA ARG A 64 7.39 -11.73 -5.99
C ARG A 64 7.83 -12.00 -4.56
N VAL A 65 9.12 -11.83 -4.28
CA VAL A 65 9.68 -12.06 -2.95
C VAL A 65 9.13 -11.07 -1.93
N LEU A 66 9.11 -9.78 -2.28
CA LEU A 66 8.63 -8.72 -1.38
C LEU A 66 7.13 -8.82 -1.11
N MET A 67 6.36 -9.24 -2.10
CA MET A 67 4.91 -9.37 -1.95
C MET A 67 4.49 -10.52 -1.05
N THR A 68 5.39 -11.43 -0.69
CA THR A 68 5.10 -12.45 0.33
C THR A 68 4.89 -11.81 1.71
N ASN A 69 5.31 -10.55 1.88
CA ASN A 69 5.08 -9.79 3.11
C ASN A 69 3.77 -9.01 3.10
N LEU A 70 3.00 -9.10 2.01
CA LEU A 70 1.71 -8.45 1.86
C LEU A 70 0.61 -9.51 1.76
N ARG A 71 -0.50 -9.27 2.45
CA ARG A 71 -1.71 -10.05 2.24
C ARG A 71 -2.62 -9.27 1.28
N VAL A 72 -2.98 -9.89 0.16
CA VAL A 72 -3.94 -9.32 -0.78
C VAL A 72 -5.35 -9.54 -0.24
N VAL A 73 -6.13 -8.47 -0.14
CA VAL A 73 -7.48 -8.50 0.43
C VAL A 73 -8.50 -8.58 -0.70
N PRO A 74 -9.27 -9.68 -0.80
CA PRO A 74 -10.24 -9.83 -1.87
C PRO A 74 -11.43 -8.88 -1.72
N PRO A 75 -12.12 -8.54 -2.85
CA PRO A 75 -13.26 -7.62 -2.83
C PRO A 75 -14.35 -7.98 -1.83
N GLY A 76 -14.59 -9.27 -1.62
CA GLY A 76 -15.62 -9.74 -0.68
C GLY A 76 -15.38 -9.31 0.76
N GLU A 77 -14.11 -9.13 1.17
CA GLU A 77 -13.79 -8.72 2.53
C GLU A 77 -13.97 -7.22 2.79
N ILE A 78 -14.03 -6.40 1.74
CA ILE A 78 -14.15 -4.95 1.91
C ILE A 78 -15.48 -4.36 1.43
N ARG A 79 -16.30 -5.18 0.76
CA ARG A 79 -17.55 -4.74 0.13
C ARG A 79 -18.49 -4.03 1.10
N SER A 80 -18.64 -4.54 2.32
CA SER A 80 -19.55 -3.96 3.32
C SER A 80 -19.13 -2.56 3.80
N ARG A 81 -17.89 -2.16 3.56
CA ARG A 81 -17.36 -0.86 3.99
C ARG A 81 -17.16 0.11 2.84
N LEU A 82 -17.47 -0.28 1.60
CA LEU A 82 -17.27 0.60 0.43
C LEU A 82 -18.08 1.89 0.50
N SER A 83 -19.35 1.83 0.94
CA SER A 83 -20.18 3.03 1.06
C SER A 83 -19.61 4.02 2.08
N GLU A 84 -19.16 3.52 3.22
CA GLU A 84 -18.54 4.35 4.26
C GLU A 84 -17.23 4.95 3.75
N ALA A 85 -16.41 4.14 3.08
CA ALA A 85 -15.14 4.59 2.52
C ALA A 85 -15.35 5.64 1.42
N GLU A 86 -16.39 5.48 0.60
CA GLU A 86 -16.77 6.46 -0.42
C GLU A 86 -17.10 7.81 0.22
N ALA A 87 -17.85 7.80 1.34
CA ALA A 87 -18.19 9.01 2.05
C ALA A 87 -16.94 9.73 2.61
N ILE A 88 -15.91 8.96 2.98
CA ILE A 88 -14.67 9.51 3.54
C ILE A 88 -13.75 10.04 2.43
N MET A 89 -13.57 9.28 1.35
CA MET A 89 -12.49 9.51 0.38
C MET A 89 -12.94 9.81 -1.03
N GLY A 90 -14.20 9.51 -1.40
CA GLY A 90 -14.65 9.59 -2.77
C GLY A 90 -14.52 10.99 -3.40
N SER A 91 -14.77 12.05 -2.64
CA SER A 91 -14.63 13.42 -3.14
C SER A 91 -13.18 13.91 -3.20
N ILE A 92 -12.27 13.20 -2.54
CA ILE A 92 -10.84 13.53 -2.51
C ILE A 92 -10.15 12.81 -3.65
N ASP A 93 -10.29 11.48 -3.69
CA ASP A 93 -9.76 10.64 -4.76
C ASP A 93 -10.51 9.31 -4.78
N GLU A 94 -11.34 9.11 -5.79
CA GLU A 94 -12.17 7.91 -5.95
C GLU A 94 -11.32 6.64 -6.02
N SER A 95 -10.14 6.71 -6.63
CA SER A 95 -9.26 5.55 -6.79
C SER A 95 -8.69 5.05 -5.46
N ASP A 96 -8.72 5.88 -4.42
CA ASP A 96 -8.18 5.55 -3.10
C ASP A 96 -9.24 4.98 -2.14
N VAL A 97 -10.50 4.96 -2.56
CA VAL A 97 -11.61 4.40 -1.76
C VAL A 97 -11.33 2.96 -1.29
N PRO A 98 -10.82 2.04 -2.13
CA PRO A 98 -10.55 0.67 -1.69
C PRO A 98 -9.55 0.56 -0.53
N PHE A 99 -8.59 1.48 -0.43
CA PHE A 99 -7.63 1.48 0.67
C PHE A 99 -8.30 1.83 2.00
N ILE A 100 -9.17 2.82 2.00
CA ILE A 100 -9.96 3.20 3.18
C ILE A 100 -10.90 2.04 3.57
N ALA A 101 -11.58 1.44 2.59
CA ALA A 101 -12.48 0.31 2.85
C ALA A 101 -11.74 -0.87 3.49
N ALA A 102 -10.54 -1.18 3.00
CA ALA A 102 -9.73 -2.25 3.55
C ALA A 102 -9.32 -1.94 5.01
N ALA A 103 -8.88 -0.71 5.28
CA ALA A 103 -8.48 -0.30 6.63
C ALA A 103 -9.65 -0.42 7.62
N LEU A 104 -10.84 -0.02 7.21
CA LEU A 104 -12.04 -0.13 8.04
C LEU A 104 -12.46 -1.59 8.26
N SER A 105 -12.48 -2.38 7.18
CA SER A 105 -12.93 -3.77 7.22
C SER A 105 -12.05 -4.66 8.09
N LEU A 106 -10.74 -4.43 8.05
CA LEU A 106 -9.76 -5.25 8.76
C LEU A 106 -9.36 -4.64 10.11
N SER A 107 -9.98 -3.54 10.49
CA SER A 107 -9.66 -2.82 11.74
C SER A 107 -8.15 -2.54 11.84
N CYS A 108 -7.59 -2.02 10.74
CA CYS A 108 -6.17 -1.71 10.68
C CYS A 108 -5.81 -0.48 11.53
N ASP A 109 -4.55 -0.38 11.91
CA ASP A 109 -4.03 0.78 12.64
C ASP A 109 -3.91 2.00 11.72
N GLY A 110 -4.02 1.81 10.43
CA GLY A 110 -4.04 2.89 9.46
C GLY A 110 -3.58 2.46 8.07
N ILE A 111 -3.26 3.47 7.28
CA ILE A 111 -2.76 3.31 5.91
C ILE A 111 -1.32 3.81 5.87
N TRP A 112 -0.45 3.05 5.25
CA TRP A 112 0.93 3.47 4.98
C TRP A 112 0.95 4.13 3.60
N SER A 113 1.12 5.44 3.58
CA SER A 113 1.16 6.24 2.35
C SER A 113 1.95 7.52 2.56
N ASP A 114 2.65 7.93 1.51
CA ASP A 114 3.32 9.23 1.47
C ASP A 114 2.50 10.25 0.64
N ASP A 115 1.32 9.85 0.15
CA ASP A 115 0.44 10.72 -0.63
C ASP A 115 -0.34 11.66 0.29
N LYS A 116 -0.27 12.94 -0.01
CA LYS A 116 -0.93 14.00 0.78
C LYS A 116 -2.45 13.90 0.74
N ASP A 117 -3.03 13.31 -0.31
CA ASP A 117 -4.48 13.19 -0.43
C ASP A 117 -5.09 12.37 0.70
N PHE A 118 -4.41 11.32 1.15
CA PHE A 118 -4.90 10.54 2.29
C PHE A 118 -5.00 11.36 3.57
N LYS A 119 -4.17 12.38 3.73
CA LYS A 119 -4.19 13.24 4.91
C LYS A 119 -5.31 14.28 4.89
N ARG A 120 -6.05 14.39 3.80
CA ARG A 120 -7.20 15.29 3.69
C ARG A 120 -8.45 14.74 4.39
N GLN A 121 -8.42 13.48 4.80
CA GLN A 121 -9.44 12.85 5.64
C GLN A 121 -8.84 12.53 7.02
N ARG A 122 -9.69 12.38 8.04
CA ARG A 122 -9.23 12.17 9.43
C ARG A 122 -9.84 10.95 10.11
N LYS A 123 -10.60 10.15 9.36
CA LYS A 123 -11.25 8.95 9.92
C LYS A 123 -10.30 7.77 10.04
N VAL A 124 -9.36 7.65 9.10
CA VAL A 124 -8.35 6.59 9.09
C VAL A 124 -6.99 7.25 9.22
N ARG A 125 -6.19 6.77 10.16
CA ARG A 125 -4.85 7.31 10.37
C ARG A 125 -3.94 6.98 9.20
N VAL A 126 -3.10 7.94 8.82
CA VAL A 126 -2.11 7.79 7.74
C VAL A 126 -0.72 7.84 8.35
N TRP A 127 0.09 6.85 7.99
CA TRP A 127 1.48 6.74 8.42
C TRP A 127 2.38 6.93 7.22
N THR A 128 3.24 7.94 7.27
CA THR A 128 4.24 8.15 6.20
C THR A 128 5.40 7.16 6.39
N THR A 129 6.19 6.97 5.31
CA THR A 129 7.39 6.14 5.40
C THR A 129 8.34 6.65 6.48
N GLY A 130 8.49 7.97 6.59
CA GLY A 130 9.32 8.57 7.64
C GLY A 130 8.85 8.21 9.03
N GLU A 131 7.54 8.31 9.28
CA GLU A 131 6.95 7.94 10.58
C GLU A 131 7.15 6.45 10.87
N MET A 132 6.92 5.60 9.87
CA MET A 132 7.12 4.15 10.01
C MET A 132 8.56 3.78 10.35
N THR A 133 9.52 4.50 9.78
CA THR A 133 10.94 4.27 10.06
C THR A 133 11.28 4.56 11.53
N HIS A 134 10.63 5.54 12.14
CA HIS A 134 10.86 5.89 13.55
C HIS A 134 10.27 4.88 14.54
N LEU A 135 9.39 4.00 14.11
CA LEU A 135 8.78 2.98 14.96
C LEU A 135 9.64 1.72 15.13
N SER A 136 10.68 1.59 14.35
CA SER A 136 11.53 0.38 14.39
C SER A 136 12.69 0.49 15.34
#